data_2a9a460ff3c1ba535036d83d72c60a4f
#
_entry.id   2a9a460ff3c1ba535036d83d72c60a4f
#
_cell.length_a   1.000
_cell.length_b   1.000
_cell.length_c   1.000
_cell.angle_alpha   90.00
_cell.angle_beta   90.00
_cell.angle_gamma   90.00
#
_symmetry.space_group_name_H-M   'P 1'
#
loop_
_entity.id
_entity.type
_entity.pdbx_description
1 polymer ?
#
loop_
_entity_poly.entity_id
_entity_poly.type
_entity_poly.pdbx_seq_one_letter_code
_entity_poly.pdbx_strand_id
1 'polypeptide(L)'
;EDLIVENNEVKGVILENATKIFSKVTILTTGTYLKADILVGNTRTRKGPHGERPSNFLSDKLKEYGFKIIRLKTGTPQRIDRKSIDFSKTKLEPGDDKNLTFSYDLEPCYKIEDQEPCYLTYTTEKTHEIIRKNLNKSSMYGALDDIKGIGPRYCPSIEDKVVRFSDKERHQLFIEPESRYYDDM
;
A
#
# COMPACT_ATOMS: atom_id res chain seq x y z
N GLU A 1 18.10 -2.01 11.85
CA GLU A 1 18.40 -3.34 12.40
C GLU A 1 17.77 -3.53 13.78
N ASP A 2 18.03 -2.62 14.75
CA ASP A 2 17.57 -2.75 16.13
C ASP A 2 17.33 -1.38 16.78
N LEU A 3 16.78 -1.39 18.00
CA LEU A 3 16.68 -0.25 18.87
C LEU A 3 17.80 -0.29 19.92
N ILE A 4 18.28 0.87 20.34
CA ILE A 4 19.11 1.00 21.53
C ILE A 4 18.17 1.15 22.71
N VAL A 5 18.10 0.13 23.56
CA VAL A 5 17.23 0.13 24.76
C VAL A 5 18.10 0.02 26.02
N GLU A 6 17.96 0.98 26.92
CA GLU A 6 18.64 1.02 28.21
C GLU A 6 17.62 1.36 29.31
N ASN A 7 17.60 0.58 30.37
CA ASN A 7 16.68 0.78 31.52
C ASN A 7 15.18 0.90 31.05
N ASN A 8 14.77 0.09 30.08
CA ASN A 8 13.42 0.11 29.50
C ASN A 8 13.04 1.41 28.77
N GLU A 9 14.04 2.18 28.34
CA GLU A 9 13.87 3.38 27.53
C GLU A 9 14.59 3.24 26.19
N VAL A 10 13.96 3.69 25.10
CA VAL A 10 14.59 3.76 23.78
C VAL A 10 15.52 4.98 23.76
N LYS A 11 16.79 4.75 23.45
CA LYS A 11 17.85 5.76 23.37
C LYS A 11 18.31 6.03 21.93
N GLY A 12 17.78 5.30 20.95
CA GLY A 12 18.16 5.45 19.56
C GLY A 12 17.99 4.18 18.73
N VAL A 13 18.72 4.11 17.63
CA VAL A 13 18.65 2.99 16.68
C VAL A 13 20.04 2.46 16.33
N ILE A 14 20.08 1.20 15.92
CA ILE A 14 21.28 0.54 15.40
C ILE A 14 21.03 0.27 13.90
N LEU A 15 21.89 0.79 13.05
CA LEU A 15 21.82 0.57 11.61
C LEU A 15 22.43 -0.78 11.21
N GLU A 16 22.22 -1.19 9.96
CA GLU A 16 22.73 -2.45 9.40
C GLU A 16 24.27 -2.58 9.50
N ASN A 17 24.98 -1.49 9.37
CA ASN A 17 26.43 -1.41 9.50
C ASN A 17 26.92 -1.29 10.96
N ALA A 18 26.06 -1.61 11.93
CA ALA A 18 26.30 -1.50 13.37
C ALA A 18 26.51 -0.05 13.90
N THR A 19 26.32 0.96 13.08
CA THR A 19 26.37 2.36 13.54
C THR A 19 25.21 2.63 14.49
N LYS A 20 25.53 3.22 15.64
CA LYS A 20 24.54 3.66 16.66
C LYS A 20 24.21 5.13 16.45
N ILE A 21 22.91 5.43 16.36
CA ILE A 21 22.40 6.80 16.32
C ILE A 21 21.54 7.01 17.54
N PHE A 22 21.98 7.90 18.42
CA PHE A 22 21.28 8.23 19.65
C PHE A 22 20.23 9.33 19.41
N SER A 23 19.08 9.20 20.04
CA SER A 23 17.99 10.17 19.94
C SER A 23 17.16 10.19 21.22
N LYS A 24 16.51 11.32 21.49
CA LYS A 24 15.55 11.45 22.59
C LYS A 24 14.24 10.73 22.32
N VAL A 25 13.86 10.62 21.04
CA VAL A 25 12.63 9.98 20.58
C VAL A 25 12.91 9.22 19.30
N THR A 26 12.34 8.05 19.15
CA THR A 26 12.39 7.25 17.94
C THR A 26 10.96 6.99 17.43
N ILE A 27 10.68 7.38 16.20
CA ILE A 27 9.38 7.16 15.55
C ILE A 27 9.56 6.08 14.47
N LEU A 28 8.80 4.99 14.57
CA LEU A 28 8.81 3.91 13.60
C LEU A 28 7.75 4.13 12.53
N THR A 29 8.20 4.42 11.31
CA THR A 29 7.35 4.62 10.12
C THR A 29 7.82 3.71 9.00
N THR A 30 7.81 2.41 9.26
CA THR A 30 8.49 1.37 8.47
C THR A 30 7.77 0.98 7.18
N GLY A 31 6.64 1.60 6.87
CA GLY A 31 5.87 1.31 5.66
C GLY A 31 5.62 -0.20 5.50
N THR A 32 5.88 -0.72 4.33
CA THR A 32 5.73 -2.14 3.98
C THR A 32 7.07 -2.88 3.89
N TYR A 33 8.09 -2.46 4.67
CA TYR A 33 9.45 -3.02 4.57
C TYR A 33 9.79 -4.12 5.58
N LEU A 34 9.04 -4.25 6.70
CA LEU A 34 9.35 -5.24 7.74
C LEU A 34 9.16 -6.67 7.24
N LYS A 35 10.28 -7.39 7.03
CA LYS A 35 10.31 -8.74 6.43
C LYS A 35 9.42 -8.83 5.19
N ALA A 36 9.52 -7.83 4.32
CA ALA A 36 8.65 -7.68 3.18
C ALA A 36 8.88 -8.77 2.13
N ASP A 37 7.78 -9.20 1.55
CA ASP A 37 7.74 -10.09 0.39
C ASP A 37 6.85 -9.48 -0.69
N ILE A 38 7.31 -9.46 -1.93
CA ILE A 38 6.52 -9.14 -3.11
C ILE A 38 5.91 -10.43 -3.64
N LEU A 39 4.59 -10.44 -3.78
CA LEU A 39 3.83 -11.58 -4.27
C LEU A 39 3.21 -11.24 -5.63
N VAL A 40 3.51 -12.04 -6.65
CA VAL A 40 2.91 -11.92 -7.98
C VAL A 40 2.44 -13.30 -8.44
N GLY A 41 1.15 -13.54 -8.41
CA GLY A 41 0.59 -14.87 -8.63
C GLY A 41 1.22 -15.88 -7.65
N ASN A 42 1.89 -16.90 -8.19
CA ASN A 42 2.58 -17.95 -7.41
C ASN A 42 4.04 -17.61 -7.09
N THR A 43 4.52 -16.46 -7.49
CA THR A 43 5.91 -16.06 -7.27
C THR A 43 6.03 -15.23 -6.01
N ARG A 44 7.02 -15.59 -5.17
CA ARG A 44 7.39 -14.85 -3.97
C ARG A 44 8.82 -14.37 -4.09
N THR A 45 9.04 -13.10 -3.89
CA THR A 45 10.36 -12.49 -3.89
C THR A 45 10.56 -11.70 -2.60
N ARG A 46 11.62 -12.02 -1.85
CA ARG A 46 11.98 -11.29 -0.62
C ARG A 46 12.58 -9.93 -0.96
N LYS A 47 11.72 -8.96 -1.16
CA LYS A 47 12.08 -7.57 -1.45
C LYS A 47 11.06 -6.64 -0.84
N GLY A 48 11.48 -5.42 -0.56
CA GLY A 48 10.60 -4.29 -0.25
C GLY A 48 10.00 -3.68 -1.51
N PRO A 49 9.22 -2.59 -1.35
CA PRO A 49 8.67 -1.82 -2.46
C PRO A 49 9.75 -1.48 -3.49
N HIS A 50 9.36 -1.39 -4.75
CA HIS A 50 10.26 -1.09 -5.89
C HIS A 50 11.50 -2.02 -6.03
N GLY A 51 11.45 -3.20 -5.41
CA GLY A 51 12.57 -4.14 -5.43
C GLY A 51 13.70 -3.82 -4.45
N GLU A 52 13.50 -2.87 -3.56
CA GLU A 52 14.45 -2.47 -2.52
C GLU A 52 14.65 -3.55 -1.46
N ARG A 53 15.68 -3.37 -0.63
CA ARG A 53 15.99 -4.31 0.46
C ARG A 53 14.94 -4.20 1.57
N PRO A 54 14.38 -5.33 2.05
CA PRO A 54 13.49 -5.33 3.20
C PRO A 54 14.28 -5.18 4.51
N SER A 55 13.60 -4.68 5.55
CA SER A 55 14.12 -4.71 6.91
C SER A 55 13.87 -6.09 7.52
N ASN A 56 14.92 -6.91 7.64
CA ASN A 56 14.77 -8.33 8.00
C ASN A 56 14.77 -8.59 9.52
N PHE A 57 15.35 -7.71 10.32
CA PHE A 57 15.63 -7.98 11.75
C PHE A 57 14.71 -7.20 12.69
N LEU A 58 14.36 -5.97 12.37
CA LEU A 58 13.63 -5.07 13.28
C LEU A 58 12.32 -5.67 13.80
N SER A 59 11.58 -6.41 12.96
CA SER A 59 10.32 -7.04 13.40
C SER A 59 10.52 -8.13 14.47
N ASP A 60 11.65 -8.83 14.44
CA ASP A 60 11.96 -9.83 15.48
C ASP A 60 12.38 -9.14 16.76
N LYS A 61 13.17 -8.07 16.66
CA LYS A 61 13.55 -7.25 17.81
C LYS A 61 12.33 -6.63 18.50
N LEU A 62 11.39 -6.11 17.72
CA LEU A 62 10.14 -5.61 18.29
C LEU A 62 9.35 -6.70 19.03
N LYS A 63 9.35 -7.95 18.55
CA LYS A 63 8.76 -9.08 19.29
C LYS A 63 9.51 -9.38 20.59
N GLU A 64 10.85 -9.35 20.57
CA GLU A 64 11.68 -9.52 21.78
C GLU A 64 11.36 -8.45 22.83
N TYR A 65 11.05 -7.22 22.40
CA TYR A 65 10.58 -6.14 23.29
C TYR A 65 9.11 -6.25 23.69
N GLY A 66 8.41 -7.32 23.30
CA GLY A 66 7.05 -7.61 23.75
C GLY A 66 5.95 -7.06 22.81
N PHE A 67 6.28 -6.50 21.65
CA PHE A 67 5.28 -6.05 20.70
C PHE A 67 4.61 -7.24 19.98
N LYS A 68 3.28 -7.20 19.89
CA LYS A 68 2.52 -8.15 19.08
C LYS A 68 2.63 -7.77 17.60
N ILE A 69 3.39 -8.54 16.85
CA ILE A 69 3.58 -8.34 15.41
C ILE A 69 2.68 -9.30 14.64
N ILE A 70 1.94 -8.77 13.67
CA ILE A 70 1.10 -9.55 12.76
C ILE A 70 1.55 -9.34 11.31
N ARG A 71 1.25 -10.31 10.44
CA ARG A 71 1.49 -10.17 9.01
C ARG A 71 0.32 -9.44 8.37
N LEU A 72 0.62 -8.32 7.71
CA LEU A 72 -0.34 -7.63 6.86
C LEU A 72 -0.06 -7.93 5.39
N LYS A 73 -1.10 -7.86 4.57
CA LYS A 73 -1.05 -8.04 3.13
C LYS A 73 -1.77 -6.87 2.46
N THR A 74 -1.10 -6.20 1.55
CA THR A 74 -1.66 -5.08 0.79
C THR A 74 -1.64 -5.40 -0.70
N GLY A 75 -2.69 -5.01 -1.43
CA GLY A 75 -2.69 -5.04 -2.89
C GLY A 75 -2.03 -3.79 -3.44
N THR A 76 -1.14 -3.96 -4.42
CA THR A 76 -0.59 -2.84 -5.19
C THR A 76 -1.37 -2.71 -6.48
N PRO A 77 -1.93 -1.53 -6.81
CA PRO A 77 -2.62 -1.32 -8.08
C PRO A 77 -1.66 -1.45 -9.26
N GLN A 78 -2.20 -1.80 -10.42
CA GLN A 78 -1.44 -1.83 -11.66
C GLN A 78 -1.09 -0.41 -12.10
N ARG A 79 0.13 -0.20 -12.58
CA ARG A 79 0.52 1.02 -13.29
C ARG A 79 0.13 0.89 -14.74
N ILE A 80 -0.46 1.95 -15.27
CA ILE A 80 -0.97 2.00 -16.64
C ILE A 80 -0.34 3.20 -17.34
N ASP A 81 0.20 3.01 -18.54
CA ASP A 81 0.67 4.13 -19.35
C ASP A 81 -0.51 5.08 -19.63
N ARG A 82 -0.40 6.32 -19.19
CA ARG A 82 -1.41 7.37 -19.36
C ARG A 82 -1.90 7.52 -20.80
N LYS A 83 -0.98 7.35 -21.77
CA LYS A 83 -1.30 7.45 -23.21
C LYS A 83 -2.18 6.32 -23.70
N SER A 84 -2.25 5.20 -22.98
CA SER A 84 -3.11 4.06 -23.32
C SER A 84 -4.55 4.19 -22.82
N ILE A 85 -4.85 5.22 -22.00
CA ILE A 85 -6.15 5.39 -21.36
C ILE A 85 -7.10 6.18 -22.25
N ASP A 86 -8.27 5.62 -22.50
CA ASP A 86 -9.39 6.32 -23.15
C ASP A 86 -10.19 7.09 -22.09
N PHE A 87 -9.76 8.31 -21.80
CA PHE A 87 -10.40 9.16 -20.79
C PHE A 87 -11.87 9.50 -21.12
N SER A 88 -12.31 9.38 -22.38
CA SER A 88 -13.72 9.60 -22.73
C SER A 88 -14.67 8.60 -22.08
N LYS A 89 -14.14 7.46 -21.62
CA LYS A 89 -14.89 6.40 -20.92
C LYS A 89 -14.81 6.52 -19.39
N THR A 90 -14.25 7.58 -18.89
CA THR A 90 -14.10 7.84 -17.47
C THR A 90 -14.84 9.10 -17.05
N LYS A 91 -15.11 9.24 -15.76
CA LYS A 91 -15.66 10.46 -15.20
C LYS A 91 -14.54 11.22 -14.48
N LEU A 92 -14.33 12.47 -14.84
CA LEU A 92 -13.39 13.35 -14.16
C LEU A 92 -13.85 13.61 -12.71
N GLU A 93 -12.96 13.43 -11.76
CA GLU A 93 -13.12 13.81 -10.35
C GLU A 93 -12.05 14.87 -10.03
N PRO A 94 -12.41 16.16 -10.05
CA PRO A 94 -11.43 17.24 -10.05
C PRO A 94 -10.82 17.55 -8.67
N GLY A 95 -11.30 16.92 -7.61
CA GLY A 95 -10.94 17.24 -6.24
C GLY A 95 -11.94 18.16 -5.56
N ASP A 96 -11.56 18.72 -4.43
CA ASP A 96 -12.41 19.62 -3.65
C ASP A 96 -12.38 21.06 -4.18
N ASP A 97 -13.52 21.76 -4.08
CA ASP A 97 -13.65 23.17 -4.39
C ASP A 97 -13.24 24.10 -3.23
N LYS A 98 -12.69 23.52 -2.16
CA LYS A 98 -12.26 24.21 -0.95
C LYS A 98 -10.79 23.93 -0.66
N ASN A 99 -10.11 24.94 -0.15
CA ASN A 99 -8.77 24.77 0.42
C ASN A 99 -8.87 24.01 1.75
N LEU A 100 -8.45 22.76 1.76
CA LEU A 100 -8.45 21.88 2.92
C LEU A 100 -7.03 21.55 3.35
N THR A 101 -6.79 21.46 4.65
CA THR A 101 -5.53 20.97 5.23
C THR A 101 -5.82 19.85 6.20
N PHE A 102 -4.78 19.01 6.46
CA PHE A 102 -4.83 18.02 7.54
C PHE A 102 -4.53 18.62 8.92
N SER A 103 -4.19 19.90 8.97
CA SER A 103 -3.93 20.65 10.21
C SER A 103 -4.95 21.77 10.36
N TYR A 104 -5.40 22.01 11.60
CA TYR A 104 -6.29 23.12 11.91
C TYR A 104 -5.55 24.47 12.00
N ASP A 105 -4.23 24.44 12.15
CA ASP A 105 -3.40 25.62 12.42
C ASP A 105 -2.62 26.13 11.20
N LEU A 106 -2.78 25.47 10.05
CA LEU A 106 -2.03 25.79 8.84
C LEU A 106 -2.94 26.20 7.70
N GLU A 107 -2.56 27.28 7.02
CA GLU A 107 -3.15 27.62 5.73
C GLU A 107 -2.70 26.63 4.66
N PRO A 108 -3.55 26.31 3.68
CA PRO A 108 -3.17 25.45 2.55
C PRO A 108 -1.97 26.02 1.79
N CYS A 109 -1.00 25.18 1.51
CA CYS A 109 0.17 25.55 0.71
C CYS A 109 -0.03 25.34 -0.80
N TYR A 110 -1.22 25.00 -1.25
CA TYR A 110 -1.59 24.76 -2.65
C TYR A 110 -2.81 25.62 -3.03
N LYS A 111 -3.00 25.81 -4.32
CA LYS A 111 -4.21 26.42 -4.85
C LYS A 111 -5.18 25.34 -5.33
N ILE A 112 -6.48 25.64 -5.33
CA ILE A 112 -7.51 24.69 -5.77
C ILE A 112 -7.26 24.22 -7.20
N GLU A 113 -6.86 25.14 -8.08
CA GLU A 113 -6.55 24.85 -9.49
C GLU A 113 -5.31 23.97 -9.70
N ASP A 114 -4.43 23.84 -8.68
CA ASP A 114 -3.24 23.01 -8.73
C ASP A 114 -3.47 21.55 -8.31
N GLN A 115 -4.71 21.20 -7.96
CA GLN A 115 -5.04 19.82 -7.58
C GLN A 115 -4.96 18.88 -8.78
N GLU A 116 -4.37 17.71 -8.56
CA GLU A 116 -4.34 16.65 -9.57
C GLU A 116 -5.68 15.91 -9.60
N PRO A 117 -6.37 15.85 -10.75
CA PRO A 117 -7.63 15.14 -10.84
C PRO A 117 -7.43 13.62 -10.88
N CYS A 118 -8.42 12.90 -10.37
CA CYS A 118 -8.58 11.47 -10.58
C CYS A 118 -9.64 11.20 -11.64
N TYR A 119 -9.70 9.97 -12.12
CA TYR A 119 -10.68 9.55 -13.12
C TYR A 119 -11.42 8.31 -12.63
N LEU A 120 -12.71 8.41 -12.48
CA LEU A 120 -13.57 7.32 -12.03
C LEU A 120 -13.99 6.43 -13.21
N THR A 121 -13.80 5.13 -13.05
CA THR A 121 -14.33 4.09 -13.92
C THR A 121 -14.89 2.92 -13.11
N TYR A 122 -15.34 1.87 -13.78
CA TYR A 122 -15.98 0.73 -13.13
C TYR A 122 -15.53 -0.59 -13.76
N THR A 123 -15.54 -1.62 -12.94
CA THR A 123 -15.45 -3.00 -13.44
C THR A 123 -16.69 -3.37 -14.23
N THR A 124 -16.57 -4.41 -15.04
CA THR A 124 -17.68 -5.01 -15.79
C THR A 124 -17.91 -6.45 -15.33
N GLU A 125 -19.05 -7.06 -15.72
CA GLU A 125 -19.31 -8.48 -15.47
C GLU A 125 -18.18 -9.37 -16.01
N LYS A 126 -17.67 -9.05 -17.19
CA LYS A 126 -16.53 -9.78 -17.78
C LYS A 126 -15.27 -9.68 -16.89
N THR A 127 -15.03 -8.53 -16.28
CA THR A 127 -13.94 -8.36 -15.31
C THR A 127 -14.13 -9.29 -14.11
N HIS A 128 -15.35 -9.34 -13.58
CA HIS A 128 -15.69 -10.21 -12.45
C HIS A 128 -15.54 -11.69 -12.79
N GLU A 129 -15.97 -12.12 -13.98
CA GLU A 129 -15.77 -13.50 -14.46
C GLU A 129 -14.29 -13.88 -14.54
N ILE A 130 -13.46 -13.01 -15.11
CA ILE A 130 -12.01 -13.24 -15.20
C ILE A 130 -11.40 -13.39 -13.81
N ILE A 131 -11.76 -12.51 -12.89
CA ILE A 131 -11.27 -12.57 -11.51
C ILE A 131 -11.72 -13.87 -10.85
N ARG A 132 -13.01 -14.21 -10.89
CA ARG A 132 -13.54 -15.44 -10.29
C ARG A 132 -12.87 -16.71 -10.84
N LYS A 133 -12.63 -16.79 -12.13
CA LYS A 133 -11.94 -17.92 -12.78
C LYS A 133 -10.47 -18.08 -12.38
N ASN A 134 -9.84 -17.01 -11.89
CA ASN A 134 -8.43 -16.99 -11.55
C ASN A 134 -8.14 -16.77 -10.06
N LEU A 135 -9.15 -16.85 -9.19
CA LEU A 135 -8.95 -16.67 -7.74
C LEU A 135 -7.89 -17.62 -7.16
N ASN A 136 -7.83 -18.84 -7.65
CA ASN A 136 -6.82 -19.83 -7.23
C ASN A 136 -5.39 -19.44 -7.60
N LYS A 137 -5.21 -18.49 -8.53
CA LYS A 137 -3.89 -17.94 -8.91
C LYS A 137 -3.59 -16.63 -8.18
N SER A 138 -4.57 -16.06 -7.48
CA SER A 138 -4.39 -14.85 -6.69
C SER A 138 -3.52 -15.14 -5.48
N SER A 139 -2.58 -14.28 -5.21
CA SER A 139 -1.80 -14.32 -3.98
C SER A 139 -2.66 -14.08 -2.72
N MET A 140 -3.87 -13.56 -2.87
CA MET A 140 -4.82 -13.33 -1.79
C MET A 140 -5.63 -14.59 -1.45
N TYR A 141 -6.02 -15.38 -2.45
CA TYR A 141 -7.02 -16.44 -2.30
C TYR A 141 -6.51 -17.86 -2.53
N GLY A 142 -5.34 -18.07 -3.10
CA GLY A 142 -5.07 -19.45 -3.46
C GLY A 142 -3.65 -19.96 -3.51
N ALA A 143 -2.70 -19.17 -3.84
CA ALA A 143 -1.44 -19.76 -4.32
C ALA A 143 -0.36 -19.96 -3.26
N LEU A 144 -0.47 -19.33 -2.11
CA LEU A 144 0.60 -19.33 -1.10
C LEU A 144 0.00 -19.57 0.29
N ASP A 145 -0.24 -20.83 0.63
CA ASP A 145 -0.88 -21.26 1.88
C ASP A 145 -0.11 -20.86 3.15
N ASP A 146 1.20 -20.63 3.03
CA ASP A 146 2.07 -20.23 4.14
C ASP A 146 2.02 -18.72 4.45
N ILE A 147 1.39 -17.91 3.57
CA ILE A 147 1.25 -16.48 3.77
C ILE A 147 -0.22 -16.10 4.02
N LYS A 148 -0.69 -16.36 5.22
CA LYS A 148 -1.99 -15.88 5.67
C LYS A 148 -1.84 -14.44 6.21
N GLY A 149 -1.86 -13.47 5.32
CA GLY A 149 -1.89 -12.06 5.69
C GLY A 149 -3.32 -11.55 5.83
N ILE A 150 -3.52 -10.64 6.79
CA ILE A 150 -4.78 -9.92 6.94
C ILE A 150 -4.67 -8.65 6.12
N GLY A 151 -5.61 -8.42 5.20
CA GLY A 151 -5.69 -7.15 4.47
C GLY A 151 -6.08 -6.00 5.40
N PRO A 152 -5.66 -4.76 5.10
CA PRO A 152 -6.12 -3.59 5.82
C PRO A 152 -7.65 -3.47 5.74
N ARG A 153 -8.28 -3.02 6.83
CA ARG A 153 -9.75 -3.00 6.94
C ARG A 153 -10.44 -2.20 5.84
N TYR A 154 -9.83 -1.09 5.42
CA TYR A 154 -10.43 -0.11 4.51
C TYR A 154 -9.74 -0.03 3.14
N CYS A 155 -8.88 -0.99 2.81
CA CYS A 155 -8.22 -1.06 1.51
C CYS A 155 -8.37 -2.48 0.92
N PRO A 156 -9.59 -2.90 0.57
CA PRO A 156 -9.80 -4.20 -0.07
C PRO A 156 -9.26 -4.17 -1.49
N SER A 157 -8.61 -5.25 -1.90
CA SER A 157 -8.23 -5.46 -3.30
C SER A 157 -9.48 -5.62 -4.18
N ILE A 158 -9.31 -5.55 -5.49
CA ILE A 158 -10.44 -5.78 -6.40
C ILE A 158 -10.99 -7.20 -6.29
N GLU A 159 -10.12 -8.19 -6.03
CA GLU A 159 -10.56 -9.56 -5.78
C GLU A 159 -11.44 -9.66 -4.53
N ASP A 160 -11.04 -8.96 -3.45
CA ASP A 160 -11.85 -8.88 -2.23
C ASP A 160 -13.23 -8.27 -2.50
N LYS A 161 -13.28 -7.21 -3.31
CA LYS A 161 -14.57 -6.58 -3.67
C LYS A 161 -15.45 -7.55 -4.45
N VAL A 162 -14.90 -8.26 -5.44
CA VAL A 162 -15.64 -9.22 -6.27
C VAL A 162 -16.11 -10.43 -5.49
N VAL A 163 -15.35 -10.86 -4.46
CA VAL A 163 -15.73 -12.00 -3.61
C VAL A 163 -16.74 -11.59 -2.53
N ARG A 164 -16.46 -10.52 -1.80
CA ARG A 164 -17.28 -10.10 -0.65
C ARG A 164 -18.58 -9.41 -1.02
N PHE A 165 -18.61 -8.75 -2.16
CA PHE A 165 -19.76 -7.99 -2.67
C PHE A 165 -20.15 -8.51 -4.06
N SER A 166 -20.32 -9.83 -4.15
CA SER A 166 -20.59 -10.54 -5.40
C SER A 166 -21.96 -10.22 -6.04
N ASP A 167 -22.86 -9.65 -5.26
CA ASP A 167 -24.17 -9.14 -5.65
C ASP A 167 -24.11 -7.84 -6.45
N LYS A 168 -22.97 -7.12 -6.41
CA LYS A 168 -22.80 -5.88 -7.13
C LYS A 168 -22.43 -6.14 -8.59
N GLU A 169 -23.15 -5.51 -9.49
CA GLU A 169 -22.88 -5.58 -10.94
C GLU A 169 -21.52 -4.99 -11.31
N ARG A 170 -21.05 -3.98 -10.56
CA ARG A 170 -19.79 -3.27 -10.81
C ARG A 170 -19.18 -2.70 -9.54
N HIS A 171 -17.86 -2.54 -9.53
CA HIS A 171 -17.11 -1.87 -8.50
C HIS A 171 -16.39 -0.65 -9.05
N GLN A 172 -16.32 0.39 -8.25
CA GLN A 172 -15.59 1.61 -8.58
C GLN A 172 -14.08 1.35 -8.63
N LEU A 173 -13.45 1.96 -9.62
CA LEU A 173 -12.00 2.05 -9.79
C LEU A 173 -11.64 3.52 -10.01
N PHE A 174 -10.62 3.99 -9.32
CA PHE A 174 -10.03 5.29 -9.55
C PHE A 174 -8.72 5.11 -10.30
N ILE A 175 -8.57 5.89 -11.36
CA ILE A 175 -7.32 6.04 -12.09
C ILE A 175 -6.71 7.33 -11.56
N GLU A 176 -5.57 7.19 -10.91
CA GLU A 176 -4.90 8.27 -10.19
C GLU A 176 -3.49 8.45 -10.76
N PRO A 177 -3.01 9.70 -10.96
CA PRO A 177 -1.63 9.90 -11.35
C PRO A 177 -0.69 9.39 -10.25
N GLU A 178 0.28 8.56 -10.59
CA GLU A 178 1.26 8.08 -9.61
C GLU A 178 2.18 9.22 -9.14
N SER A 179 2.47 10.15 -10.02
CA SER A 179 3.32 11.30 -9.75
C SER A 179 3.07 12.41 -10.77
N ARG A 180 3.32 13.66 -10.39
CA ARG A 180 3.37 14.80 -11.33
C ARG A 180 4.54 14.71 -12.32
N TYR A 181 5.49 13.83 -12.09
CA TYR A 181 6.73 13.73 -12.85
C TYR A 181 6.77 12.53 -13.78
N TYR A 182 5.79 11.64 -13.71
CA TYR A 182 5.73 10.42 -14.50
C TYR A 182 4.43 10.35 -15.30
N ASP A 183 4.47 9.72 -16.47
CA ASP A 183 3.30 9.49 -17.32
C ASP A 183 2.49 8.24 -16.89
N ASP A 184 2.79 7.66 -15.72
CA ASP A 184 2.12 6.49 -15.19
C ASP A 184 0.87 6.86 -14.34
N MET A 185 -0.18 6.04 -14.46
CA MET A 185 -1.45 6.18 -13.74
C MET A 185 -1.77 4.90 -12.95
#